data_b318f1b0f00b482d4086c109b78afa64
#
_entry.id   b318f1b0f00b482d4086c109b78afa64
#
_cell.length_a   1.000
_cell.length_b   1.000
_cell.length_c   1.000
_cell.angle_alpha   90.00
_cell.angle_beta   90.00
_cell.angle_gamma   90.00
#
_symmetry.space_group_name_H-M   'P 1'
#
loop_
_entity.id
_entity.type
_entity.pdbx_description
1 polymer ?
#
loop_
_entity_poly.entity_id
_entity_poly.type
_entity_poly.pdbx_seq_one_letter_code
_entity_poly.pdbx_strand_id
1 'polypeptide(L)'
;MAKHQWDLKIGNRIKFFDKPSQVSKHTMGRLLEKYKPKLCIVDNADKVKGFQGDREDMRLHEIYKWLRELAKVYCPIISIGQADATGKNSMYLDESQMANSKTAKPSELDFVIGIGRIDKEGYDNVRYIFVSKNKLRGDANTMEGYGI
;
A
#
# COMPACT_ATOMS: atom_id res chain seq x y z
N MET A 1 -6.08 -15.92 -24.33
CA MET A 1 -7.40 -16.21 -23.70
C MET A 1 -7.66 -15.37 -22.43
N ALA A 2 -6.78 -15.30 -21.45
CA ALA A 2 -7.05 -14.56 -20.19
C ALA A 2 -7.31 -13.05 -20.39
N LYS A 3 -6.53 -12.35 -21.21
CA LYS A 3 -6.68 -10.91 -21.49
C LYS A 3 -8.04 -10.58 -22.13
N HIS A 4 -8.50 -11.39 -23.05
CA HIS A 4 -9.78 -11.19 -23.74
C HIS A 4 -10.99 -11.38 -22.80
N GLN A 5 -10.94 -12.38 -21.90
CA GLN A 5 -11.98 -12.57 -20.88
C GLN A 5 -11.99 -11.46 -19.84
N TRP A 6 -10.80 -10.91 -19.51
CA TRP A 6 -10.65 -9.77 -18.62
C TRP A 6 -11.31 -8.52 -19.23
N ASP A 7 -11.01 -8.22 -20.50
CA ASP A 7 -11.56 -7.07 -21.20
C ASP A 7 -13.09 -7.11 -21.33
N LEU A 8 -13.68 -8.30 -21.50
CA LEU A 8 -15.12 -8.51 -21.55
C LEU A 8 -15.82 -8.33 -20.19
N LYS A 9 -15.17 -8.74 -19.09
CA LYS A 9 -15.78 -8.68 -17.74
C LYS A 9 -15.58 -7.34 -17.05
N ILE A 10 -14.43 -6.73 -17.19
CA ILE A 10 -14.02 -5.53 -16.45
C ILE A 10 -14.09 -4.28 -17.33
N GLY A 11 -13.92 -4.46 -18.65
CA GLY A 11 -13.95 -3.38 -19.64
C GLY A 11 -12.94 -2.27 -19.32
N ASN A 12 -13.32 -1.02 -19.55
CA ASN A 12 -12.49 0.15 -19.28
C ASN A 12 -12.48 0.60 -17.80
N ARG A 13 -12.92 -0.25 -16.87
CA ARG A 13 -13.03 0.12 -15.44
C ARG A 13 -11.68 0.22 -14.74
N ILE A 14 -10.65 -0.52 -15.23
CA ILE A 14 -9.30 -0.49 -14.68
C ILE A 14 -8.36 0.17 -15.68
N LYS A 15 -7.57 1.13 -15.19
CA LYS A 15 -6.50 1.79 -15.95
C LYS A 15 -5.16 1.44 -15.32
N PHE A 16 -4.24 0.90 -16.11
CA PHE A 16 -2.89 0.56 -15.69
C PHE A 16 -1.90 1.61 -16.22
N PHE A 17 -0.99 2.02 -15.35
CA PHE A 17 0.08 2.96 -15.63
C PHE A 17 1.41 2.34 -15.19
N ASP A 18 2.13 1.70 -16.10
CA ASP A 18 3.33 0.89 -15.83
C ASP A 18 4.66 1.59 -16.12
N LYS A 19 4.62 2.76 -16.77
CA LYS A 19 5.84 3.48 -17.12
C LYS A 19 6.40 4.27 -15.94
N PRO A 20 7.72 4.15 -15.63
CA PRO A 20 8.35 4.87 -14.53
C PRO A 20 8.17 6.40 -14.55
N SER A 21 8.02 6.99 -15.74
CA SER A 21 7.73 8.42 -15.91
C SER A 21 6.33 8.83 -15.45
N GLN A 22 5.41 7.88 -15.30
CA GLN A 22 4.02 8.12 -14.90
C GLN A 22 3.82 8.07 -13.38
N VAL A 23 4.83 7.61 -12.63
CA VAL A 23 4.77 7.49 -11.17
C VAL A 23 5.59 8.59 -10.53
N SER A 24 5.21 9.84 -10.79
CA SER A 24 5.78 11.02 -10.12
C SER A 24 4.68 11.81 -9.42
N LYS A 25 5.08 12.62 -8.42
CA LYS A 25 4.19 13.54 -7.71
C LYS A 25 3.30 14.34 -8.65
N HIS A 26 3.89 14.94 -9.67
CA HIS A 26 3.17 15.78 -10.65
C HIS A 26 2.22 14.98 -11.55
N THR A 27 2.69 13.83 -12.06
CA THR A 27 1.91 13.03 -13.01
C THR A 27 0.72 12.36 -12.35
N MET A 28 0.91 11.83 -11.13
CA MET A 28 -0.13 11.10 -10.42
C MET A 28 -1.32 12.01 -10.07
N GLY A 29 -1.08 13.24 -9.59
CA GLY A 29 -2.15 14.19 -9.33
C GLY A 29 -3.00 14.48 -10.58
N ARG A 30 -2.35 14.70 -11.73
CA ARG A 30 -3.04 14.91 -13.03
C ARG A 30 -3.84 13.69 -13.48
N LEU A 31 -3.34 12.47 -13.22
CA LEU A 31 -4.08 11.25 -13.57
C LEU A 31 -5.32 11.09 -12.71
N LEU A 32 -5.22 11.34 -11.40
CA LEU A 32 -6.37 11.28 -10.48
C LEU A 32 -7.43 12.30 -10.87
N GLU A 33 -7.04 13.53 -11.18
CA GLU A 33 -7.96 14.58 -11.63
C GLU A 33 -8.64 14.22 -12.96
N LYS A 34 -7.86 13.70 -13.92
CA LYS A 34 -8.37 13.33 -15.26
C LYS A 34 -9.35 12.17 -15.21
N TYR A 35 -9.01 11.10 -14.47
CA TYR A 35 -9.78 9.86 -14.51
C TYR A 35 -10.80 9.72 -13.39
N LYS A 36 -10.69 10.51 -12.31
CA LYS A 36 -11.57 10.51 -11.15
C LYS A 36 -11.91 9.08 -10.67
N PRO A 37 -10.88 8.26 -10.38
CA PRO A 37 -11.10 6.86 -10.01
C PRO A 37 -11.83 6.76 -8.67
N LYS A 38 -12.51 5.63 -8.45
CA LYS A 38 -13.10 5.29 -7.15
C LYS A 38 -12.10 4.70 -6.16
N LEU A 39 -10.98 4.19 -6.68
CA LEU A 39 -9.87 3.62 -5.92
C LEU A 39 -8.58 3.78 -6.71
N CYS A 40 -7.50 4.11 -6.06
CA CYS A 40 -6.16 4.14 -6.63
C CYS A 40 -5.27 3.12 -5.90
N ILE A 41 -4.52 2.31 -6.65
CA ILE A 41 -3.53 1.37 -6.11
C ILE A 41 -2.15 1.82 -6.59
N VAL A 42 -1.19 1.95 -5.67
CA VAL A 42 0.18 2.39 -5.93
C VAL A 42 1.15 1.27 -5.55
N ASP A 43 1.69 0.59 -6.55
CA ASP A 43 2.70 -0.46 -6.40
C ASP A 43 4.02 -0.05 -7.10
N ASN A 44 5.04 0.34 -6.43
CA ASN A 44 5.29 0.46 -5.00
C ASN A 44 5.38 1.95 -4.63
N ALA A 45 4.71 2.38 -3.56
CA ALA A 45 4.64 3.78 -3.15
C ALA A 45 6.03 4.39 -2.84
N ASP A 46 6.96 3.61 -2.32
CA ASP A 46 8.33 4.06 -1.98
C ASP A 46 9.12 4.52 -3.21
N LYS A 47 8.70 4.13 -4.41
CA LYS A 47 9.35 4.46 -5.69
C LYS A 47 8.78 5.71 -6.38
N VAL A 48 7.79 6.36 -5.78
CA VAL A 48 7.23 7.59 -6.33
C VAL A 48 8.30 8.68 -6.37
N LYS A 49 8.47 9.29 -7.54
CA LYS A 49 9.48 10.33 -7.79
C LYS A 49 8.95 11.75 -7.54
N GLY A 50 9.89 12.69 -7.42
CA GLY A 50 9.56 14.12 -7.24
C GLY A 50 9.46 14.56 -5.79
N PHE A 51 10.04 13.77 -4.87
CA PHE A 51 10.24 14.13 -3.47
C PHE A 51 11.72 14.22 -3.17
N GLN A 52 12.09 15.25 -2.42
CA GLN A 52 13.46 15.50 -1.94
C GLN A 52 13.51 15.22 -0.45
N GLY A 53 14.66 14.82 0.04
CA GLY A 53 14.95 14.62 1.45
C GLY A 53 16.39 14.15 1.58
N ASP A 54 17.12 14.70 2.55
CA ASP A 54 18.51 14.34 2.80
C ASP A 54 18.65 12.91 3.34
N ARG A 55 17.56 12.38 3.89
CA ARG A 55 17.45 11.02 4.43
C ARG A 55 16.26 10.31 3.81
N GLU A 56 16.39 9.01 3.62
CA GLU A 56 15.34 8.18 3.01
C GLU A 56 14.04 8.16 3.83
N ASP A 57 14.14 8.11 5.14
CA ASP A 57 12.96 8.13 6.02
C ASP A 57 12.15 9.43 5.89
N MET A 58 12.83 10.59 5.76
CA MET A 58 12.17 11.87 5.53
C MET A 58 11.47 11.92 4.16
N ARG A 59 12.17 11.45 3.12
CA ARG A 59 11.59 11.36 1.78
C ARG A 59 10.35 10.47 1.76
N LEU A 60 10.39 9.33 2.44
CA LEU A 60 9.26 8.41 2.55
C LEU A 60 8.11 9.03 3.34
N HIS A 61 8.39 9.73 4.44
CA HIS A 61 7.36 10.47 5.18
C HIS A 61 6.60 11.44 4.28
N GLU A 62 7.33 12.25 3.49
CA GLU A 62 6.70 13.19 2.55
C GLU A 62 5.87 12.50 1.47
N ILE A 63 6.30 11.33 0.97
CA ILE A 63 5.51 10.54 0.00
C ILE A 63 4.19 10.10 0.62
N TYR A 64 4.21 9.49 1.80
CA TYR A 64 3.01 8.95 2.44
C TYR A 64 2.06 10.05 2.93
N LYS A 65 2.60 11.15 3.45
CA LYS A 65 1.83 12.35 3.76
C LYS A 65 1.11 12.91 2.52
N TRP A 66 1.81 13.02 1.42
CA TRP A 66 1.23 13.46 0.15
C TRP A 66 0.17 12.48 -0.38
N LEU A 67 0.40 11.16 -0.31
CA LEU A 67 -0.61 10.17 -0.68
C LEU A 67 -1.87 10.31 0.17
N ARG A 68 -1.72 10.59 1.46
CA ARG A 68 -2.84 10.86 2.37
C ARG A 68 -3.63 12.11 1.95
N GLU A 69 -2.94 13.20 1.57
CA GLU A 69 -3.62 14.40 1.07
C GLU A 69 -4.37 14.11 -0.24
N LEU A 70 -3.78 13.36 -1.17
CA LEU A 70 -4.49 12.92 -2.38
C LEU A 70 -5.71 12.05 -2.06
N ALA A 71 -5.62 11.18 -1.07
CA ALA A 71 -6.75 10.33 -0.67
C ALA A 71 -7.93 11.15 -0.14
N LYS A 72 -7.68 12.24 0.58
CA LYS A 72 -8.73 13.17 1.05
C LYS A 72 -9.42 13.91 -0.09
N VAL A 73 -8.68 14.22 -1.16
CA VAL A 73 -9.19 15.04 -2.27
C VAL A 73 -9.87 14.22 -3.37
N TYR A 74 -9.31 13.05 -3.70
CA TYR A 74 -9.72 12.32 -4.90
C TYR A 74 -10.45 11.01 -4.60
N CYS A 75 -9.78 10.05 -3.98
CA CYS A 75 -10.33 8.72 -3.71
C CYS A 75 -9.44 7.96 -2.71
N PRO A 76 -9.94 6.88 -2.08
CA PRO A 76 -9.11 5.99 -1.29
C PRO A 76 -7.86 5.53 -2.07
N ILE A 77 -6.71 5.48 -1.40
CA ILE A 77 -5.44 5.04 -1.99
C ILE A 77 -4.92 3.83 -1.21
N ILE A 78 -4.67 2.73 -1.92
CA ILE A 78 -3.95 1.57 -1.39
C ILE A 78 -2.50 1.67 -1.85
N SER A 79 -1.58 1.78 -0.90
CA SER A 79 -0.15 1.72 -1.17
C SER A 79 0.39 0.33 -0.83
N ILE A 80 1.14 -0.25 -1.75
CA ILE A 80 1.82 -1.54 -1.55
C ILE A 80 3.25 -1.24 -1.13
N GLY A 81 3.69 -1.85 -0.03
CA GLY A 81 5.05 -1.77 0.50
C GLY A 81 5.63 -3.15 0.77
N GLN A 82 6.90 -3.20 1.14
CA GLN A 82 7.58 -4.42 1.50
C GLN A 82 7.85 -4.45 3.01
N ALA A 83 7.86 -5.66 3.59
CA ALA A 83 8.39 -5.88 4.92
C ALA A 83 9.93 -5.88 4.88
N ASP A 84 10.55 -5.51 5.99
CA ASP A 84 12.00 -5.64 6.19
C ASP A 84 12.39 -7.10 6.54
N ALA A 85 13.68 -7.30 6.84
CA ALA A 85 14.20 -8.62 7.16
C ALA A 85 13.59 -9.24 8.45
N THR A 86 13.05 -8.42 9.35
CA THR A 86 12.40 -8.89 10.59
C THR A 86 11.04 -9.53 10.33
N GLY A 87 10.41 -9.21 9.18
CA GLY A 87 9.17 -9.83 8.74
C GLY A 87 9.34 -11.19 8.05
N LYS A 88 10.59 -11.64 7.86
CA LYS A 88 10.86 -12.95 7.25
C LYS A 88 10.37 -14.09 8.15
N ASN A 89 9.69 -15.05 7.56
CA ASN A 89 9.15 -16.22 8.26
C ASN A 89 8.20 -15.85 9.42
N SER A 90 7.40 -14.81 9.23
CA SER A 90 6.41 -14.34 10.20
C SER A 90 4.99 -14.56 9.69
N MET A 91 4.13 -15.11 10.54
CA MET A 91 2.69 -15.23 10.27
C MET A 91 2.02 -13.86 10.31
N TYR A 92 2.41 -13.02 11.25
CA TYR A 92 1.81 -11.71 11.51
C TYR A 92 2.84 -10.62 11.25
N LEU A 93 2.53 -9.77 10.27
CA LEU A 93 3.37 -8.62 9.94
C LEU A 93 2.68 -7.36 10.47
N ASP A 94 3.35 -6.67 11.38
CA ASP A 94 2.90 -5.40 11.90
C ASP A 94 3.62 -4.20 11.23
N GLU A 95 3.18 -3.00 11.54
CA GLU A 95 3.74 -1.78 10.97
C GLU A 95 5.20 -1.53 11.33
N SER A 96 5.73 -2.10 12.44
CA SER A 96 7.13 -1.96 12.84
C SER A 96 8.08 -2.69 11.89
N GLN A 97 7.56 -3.64 11.11
CA GLN A 97 8.29 -4.45 10.14
C GLN A 97 8.22 -3.87 8.71
N MET A 98 7.70 -2.65 8.54
CA MET A 98 7.71 -1.99 7.24
C MET A 98 9.13 -1.58 6.85
N ALA A 99 9.56 -1.97 5.64
CA ALA A 99 10.88 -1.64 5.13
C ALA A 99 11.11 -0.12 5.05
N ASN A 100 12.34 0.30 5.35
CA ASN A 100 12.87 1.66 5.22
C ASN A 100 12.22 2.74 6.11
N SER A 101 11.17 2.44 6.88
CA SER A 101 10.62 3.42 7.82
C SER A 101 9.63 2.79 8.78
N LYS A 102 10.07 2.59 10.01
CA LYS A 102 9.27 1.96 11.09
C LYS A 102 8.26 2.90 11.73
N THR A 103 8.42 4.19 11.56
CA THR A 103 7.60 5.22 12.21
C THR A 103 6.93 6.15 11.24
N ALA A 104 7.67 6.67 10.28
CA ALA A 104 7.17 7.73 9.41
C ALA A 104 6.07 7.27 8.43
N LYS A 105 6.19 6.07 7.87
CA LYS A 105 5.12 5.49 7.02
C LYS A 105 3.87 5.18 7.83
N PRO A 106 3.96 4.38 8.92
CA PRO A 106 2.78 4.03 9.70
C PRO A 106 2.00 5.24 10.23
N SER A 107 2.67 6.35 10.57
CA SER A 107 2.00 7.56 11.09
C SER A 107 0.96 8.12 10.13
N GLU A 108 1.22 8.04 8.83
CA GLU A 108 0.38 8.58 7.76
C GLU A 108 -0.72 7.61 7.28
N LEU A 109 -0.68 6.35 7.68
CA LEU A 109 -1.65 5.33 7.26
C LEU A 109 -2.84 5.28 8.23
N ASP A 110 -4.05 5.14 7.68
CA ASP A 110 -5.28 4.94 8.44
C ASP A 110 -5.57 3.45 8.67
N PHE A 111 -5.09 2.59 7.78
CA PHE A 111 -5.28 1.16 7.82
C PHE A 111 -4.03 0.43 7.31
N VAL A 112 -3.62 -0.65 7.99
CA VAL A 112 -2.46 -1.46 7.58
C VAL A 112 -2.83 -2.93 7.63
N ILE A 113 -2.61 -3.62 6.51
CA ILE A 113 -2.74 -5.06 6.39
C ILE A 113 -1.36 -5.65 6.14
N GLY A 114 -0.91 -6.55 7.01
CA GLY A 114 0.25 -7.40 6.81
C GLY A 114 -0.16 -8.71 6.12
N ILE A 115 0.65 -9.17 5.16
CA ILE A 115 0.50 -10.48 4.52
C ILE A 115 1.74 -11.29 4.85
N GLY A 116 1.61 -12.17 5.84
CA GLY A 116 2.69 -13.01 6.34
C GLY A 116 2.80 -14.36 5.65
N ARG A 117 3.97 -14.99 5.81
CA ARG A 117 4.26 -16.34 5.36
C ARG A 117 5.23 -17.01 6.32
N ILE A 118 5.07 -18.31 6.53
CA ILE A 118 6.05 -19.14 7.23
C ILE A 118 6.68 -20.15 6.29
N ASP A 119 7.96 -20.41 6.48
CA ASP A 119 8.72 -21.45 5.76
C ASP A 119 8.61 -22.76 6.57
N LYS A 120 7.48 -23.47 6.39
CA LYS A 120 7.21 -24.76 7.03
C LYS A 120 6.64 -25.69 5.97
N GLU A 121 7.08 -26.95 5.98
CA GLU A 121 6.60 -27.98 5.08
C GLU A 121 5.06 -28.08 5.10
N GLY A 122 4.45 -28.11 3.93
CA GLY A 122 2.99 -28.11 3.77
C GLY A 122 2.31 -26.74 3.82
N TYR A 123 3.07 -25.66 4.10
CA TYR A 123 2.53 -24.29 4.19
C TYR A 123 2.96 -23.36 3.03
N ASP A 124 3.57 -23.90 1.96
CA ASP A 124 4.14 -23.11 0.87
C ASP A 124 3.13 -22.16 0.20
N ASN A 125 1.88 -22.58 0.12
CA ASN A 125 0.78 -21.80 -0.49
C ASN A 125 -0.09 -21.04 0.54
N VAL A 126 0.25 -21.12 1.83
CA VAL A 126 -0.51 -20.43 2.88
C VAL A 126 0.00 -19.00 3.06
N ARG A 127 -0.92 -18.06 3.19
CA ARG A 127 -0.64 -16.67 3.55
C ARG A 127 -1.52 -16.28 4.71
N TYR A 128 -0.95 -15.55 5.65
CA TYR A 128 -1.63 -15.06 6.83
C TYR A 128 -1.91 -13.58 6.66
N ILE A 129 -3.16 -13.19 6.84
CA ILE A 129 -3.60 -11.79 6.76
C ILE A 129 -3.78 -11.26 8.17
N PHE A 130 -3.13 -10.16 8.47
CA PHE A 130 -3.18 -9.51 9.78
C PHE A 130 -3.47 -8.03 9.64
N VAL A 131 -4.45 -7.53 10.39
CA VAL A 131 -4.76 -6.10 10.47
C VAL A 131 -3.94 -5.51 11.62
N SER A 132 -2.84 -4.85 11.30
CA SER A 132 -1.93 -4.25 12.26
C SER A 132 -2.42 -2.89 12.75
N LYS A 133 -3.12 -2.15 11.90
CA LYS A 133 -3.63 -0.82 12.23
C LYS A 133 -5.01 -0.59 11.62
N ASN A 134 -5.90 -0.03 12.42
CA ASN A 134 -7.23 0.36 11.95
C ASN A 134 -7.73 1.60 12.70
N LYS A 135 -7.54 2.77 12.10
CA LYS A 135 -8.07 4.05 12.59
C LYS A 135 -9.54 4.31 12.19
N LEU A 136 -10.10 3.45 11.35
CA LEU A 136 -11.47 3.62 10.83
C LEU A 136 -12.52 3.15 11.84
N ARG A 137 -12.14 2.33 12.82
CA ARG A 137 -12.96 2.00 13.99
C ARG A 137 -12.60 2.93 15.13
N GLY A 138 -13.59 3.58 15.74
CA GLY A 138 -13.41 4.54 16.83
C GLY A 138 -12.80 3.98 18.13
N ASP A 139 -12.61 2.67 18.24
CA ASP A 139 -12.00 2.01 19.39
C ASP A 139 -10.56 1.61 19.08
N ALA A 140 -9.62 2.37 19.64
CA ALA A 140 -8.18 2.13 19.49
C ALA A 140 -7.67 0.84 20.19
N ASN A 141 -8.54 0.06 20.84
CA ASN A 141 -8.14 -0.99 21.77
C ASN A 141 -8.45 -2.43 21.34
N THR A 142 -8.95 -2.70 20.15
CA THR A 142 -9.19 -4.09 19.74
C THR A 142 -8.16 -4.56 18.71
N MET A 143 -6.97 -4.93 19.20
CA MET A 143 -6.13 -5.92 18.53
C MET A 143 -6.75 -7.32 18.73
N GLU A 144 -7.98 -7.52 18.41
CA GLU A 144 -8.53 -8.86 18.26
C GLU A 144 -8.17 -9.35 16.87
N GLY A 145 -7.20 -10.27 16.81
CA GLY A 145 -6.86 -10.98 15.59
C GLY A 145 -8.07 -11.79 15.12
N TYR A 146 -8.69 -11.35 14.03
CA TYR A 146 -9.62 -12.22 13.32
C TYR A 146 -8.77 -13.18 12.48
N GLY A 147 -8.51 -14.38 13.02
CA GLY A 147 -8.14 -15.53 12.23
C GLY A 147 -9.34 -15.91 11.35
N ILE A 148 -9.17 -15.80 10.05
CA ILE A 148 -10.03 -16.47 9.06
C ILE A 148 -9.31 -17.72 8.61
#